data_7e09832f83428e5810ab0755a662ed28
#
_entry.id   7e09832f83428e5810ab0755a662ed28
#
_cell.length_a   1.000
_cell.length_b   1.000
_cell.length_c   1.000
_cell.angle_alpha   90.00
_cell.angle_beta   90.00
_cell.angle_gamma   90.00
#
_symmetry.space_group_name_H-M   'P 1'
#
loop_
_entity.id
_entity.type
_entity.pdbx_description
1 polymer ?
#
loop_
_entity_poly.entity_id
_entity_poly.type
_entity_poly.pdbx_seq_one_letter_code
_entity_poly.pdbx_strand_id
1 'polypeptide(L)'
;MFRGRVLFAAMVVILGLGVLRNVKAGPAGGGLLVIANQKEHTVLVVDPEERKELARVVVGVNGHEVMVSKDGRYAYVPIYGNSGVGRPGTDGSTIDVVDLQERKLVTTIDLGKPLRPHRAEWGPDGLLYVTAELGNAVDVLDPGTRKIVAEIPTGQKESHMLVISPGGRHAYTANVGAGSVSVLDLAKRTLITTIPVAKTVQRISVSPDGKHVYTHDQDAPRIAVIDTATNKIADWIEVPTPVYASEPTPDGRWLVTLDRNSHAYVIDLQSKKVLHTYKISDGASEVLIRPGGDIAYLSGTGVGKIDVLDLHTWELQKPIELTSGVDGMSWMPAGAK
;
A
#
# COMPACT_ATOMS: atom_id res chain seq x y z
N MET A 1 -77.89 35.59 -17.36
CA MET A 1 -76.95 36.08 -16.30
C MET A 1 -76.47 34.92 -15.49
N PHE A 2 -75.31 34.39 -15.81
CA PHE A 2 -74.67 33.39 -14.97
C PHE A 2 -73.16 33.73 -14.95
N ARG A 3 -72.65 34.14 -13.77
CA ARG A 3 -71.26 34.39 -13.55
C ARG A 3 -70.52 33.09 -13.17
N GLY A 4 -69.68 32.60 -14.04
CA GLY A 4 -68.76 31.48 -13.73
C GLY A 4 -67.57 31.98 -12.92
N ARG A 5 -67.37 31.40 -11.75
CA ARG A 5 -66.16 31.53 -10.93
C ARG A 5 -65.10 30.56 -11.43
N VAL A 6 -63.97 31.08 -11.88
CA VAL A 6 -62.75 30.30 -12.18
C VAL A 6 -61.99 30.17 -10.86
N LEU A 7 -61.80 28.92 -10.39
CA LEU A 7 -60.88 28.60 -9.30
C LEU A 7 -59.50 28.43 -9.89
N PHE A 8 -58.56 29.27 -9.46
CA PHE A 8 -57.12 29.05 -9.65
C PHE A 8 -56.61 28.09 -8.55
N ALA A 9 -56.17 26.90 -8.95
CA ALA A 9 -55.44 26.01 -8.09
C ALA A 9 -53.96 26.43 -8.07
N ALA A 10 -53.51 26.90 -6.96
CA ALA A 10 -52.10 27.23 -6.75
C ALA A 10 -51.32 25.90 -6.50
N MET A 11 -50.46 25.55 -7.43
CA MET A 11 -49.50 24.43 -7.29
C MET A 11 -48.32 24.89 -6.45
N VAL A 12 -48.26 24.42 -5.21
CA VAL A 12 -47.11 24.67 -4.33
C VAL A 12 -45.99 23.71 -4.74
N VAL A 13 -44.98 24.18 -5.44
CA VAL A 13 -43.76 23.46 -5.70
C VAL A 13 -42.87 23.58 -4.43
N ILE A 14 -42.79 22.48 -3.68
CA ILE A 14 -41.83 22.35 -2.59
C ILE A 14 -40.45 22.07 -3.21
N LEU A 15 -39.65 23.09 -3.38
CA LEU A 15 -38.23 22.95 -3.66
C LEU A 15 -37.55 22.41 -2.38
N GLY A 16 -37.29 21.11 -2.40
CA GLY A 16 -36.41 20.47 -1.41
C GLY A 16 -35.00 21.06 -1.53
N LEU A 17 -34.65 21.97 -0.66
CA LEU A 17 -33.29 22.42 -0.45
C LEU A 17 -32.48 21.22 0.13
N GLY A 18 -31.87 20.46 -0.76
CA GLY A 18 -30.82 19.53 -0.40
C GLY A 18 -29.69 20.34 0.24
N VAL A 19 -29.51 20.19 1.53
CA VAL A 19 -28.35 20.72 2.25
C VAL A 19 -27.13 20.00 1.70
N LEU A 20 -26.49 20.59 0.69
CA LEU A 20 -25.13 20.27 0.33
C LEU A 20 -24.26 20.56 1.55
N ARG A 21 -23.97 19.55 2.34
CA ARG A 21 -22.91 19.64 3.34
C ARG A 21 -21.61 19.89 2.58
N ASN A 22 -21.16 21.13 2.62
CA ASN A 22 -19.81 21.50 2.21
C ASN A 22 -18.85 20.63 3.03
N VAL A 23 -18.32 19.58 2.42
CA VAL A 23 -17.15 18.87 2.94
C VAL A 23 -16.03 19.91 2.88
N LYS A 24 -15.61 20.42 4.04
CA LYS A 24 -14.39 21.23 4.12
C LYS A 24 -13.28 20.42 3.45
N ALA A 25 -12.70 20.98 2.40
CA ALA A 25 -11.41 20.53 1.91
C ALA A 25 -10.47 20.47 3.12
N GLY A 26 -9.74 19.39 3.28
CA GLY A 26 -8.70 19.29 4.30
C GLY A 26 -7.72 20.47 4.19
N PRO A 27 -6.92 20.74 5.21
CA PRO A 27 -6.02 21.89 5.25
C PRO A 27 -5.17 21.96 3.98
N ALA A 28 -5.00 23.16 3.45
CA ALA A 28 -4.18 23.41 2.27
C ALA A 28 -2.74 22.95 2.54
N GLY A 29 -2.34 21.82 1.95
CA GLY A 29 -1.03 21.19 2.11
C GLY A 29 -1.06 19.75 2.62
N GLY A 30 -2.16 19.26 3.20
CA GLY A 30 -2.27 17.91 3.76
C GLY A 30 -2.92 16.91 2.81
N GLY A 31 -2.34 15.68 2.72
CA GLY A 31 -3.01 14.53 2.13
C GLY A 31 -3.70 13.68 3.19
N LEU A 32 -4.24 12.54 2.79
CA LEU A 32 -4.90 11.59 3.69
C LEU A 32 -4.20 10.24 3.65
N LEU A 33 -4.25 9.51 4.75
CA LEU A 33 -3.89 8.10 4.78
C LEU A 33 -5.09 7.28 4.33
N VAL A 34 -4.86 6.37 3.40
CA VAL A 34 -5.80 5.33 3.02
C VAL A 34 -5.22 4.02 3.52
N ILE A 35 -5.94 3.32 4.39
CA ILE A 35 -5.42 2.20 5.17
C ILE A 35 -6.32 0.99 4.97
N ALA A 36 -5.73 -0.14 4.60
CA ALA A 36 -6.43 -1.42 4.60
C ALA A 36 -6.52 -1.97 6.03
N ASN A 37 -7.72 -2.36 6.46
CA ASN A 37 -7.92 -3.08 7.72
C ASN A 37 -8.32 -4.52 7.44
N GLN A 38 -7.35 -5.41 7.56
CA GLN A 38 -7.50 -6.83 7.23
C GLN A 38 -8.49 -7.59 8.13
N LYS A 39 -8.63 -7.17 9.40
CA LYS A 39 -9.53 -7.83 10.35
C LYS A 39 -10.99 -7.47 10.15
N GLU A 40 -11.26 -6.20 9.87
CA GLU A 40 -12.61 -5.70 9.70
C GLU A 40 -13.05 -5.70 8.24
N HIS A 41 -12.15 -6.09 7.34
CA HIS A 41 -12.41 -6.11 5.90
C HIS A 41 -12.89 -4.75 5.40
N THR A 42 -12.15 -3.70 5.76
CA THR A 42 -12.48 -2.31 5.42
C THR A 42 -11.28 -1.54 4.90
N VAL A 43 -11.56 -0.48 4.18
CA VAL A 43 -10.60 0.60 3.89
C VAL A 43 -10.97 1.80 4.75
N LEU A 44 -10.01 2.34 5.46
CA LEU A 44 -10.13 3.55 6.27
C LEU A 44 -9.55 4.73 5.51
N VAL A 45 -10.20 5.88 5.60
CA VAL A 45 -9.66 7.18 5.16
C VAL A 45 -9.42 8.00 6.41
N VAL A 46 -8.18 8.41 6.63
CA VAL A 46 -7.75 9.01 7.89
C VAL A 46 -7.07 10.35 7.61
N ASP A 47 -7.46 11.38 8.34
CA ASP A 47 -6.74 12.65 8.40
C ASP A 47 -5.59 12.49 9.41
N PRO A 48 -4.33 12.48 8.95
CA PRO A 48 -3.20 12.26 9.84
C PRO A 48 -2.88 13.48 10.72
N GLU A 49 -3.23 14.69 10.30
CA GLU A 49 -3.00 15.92 11.08
C GLU A 49 -4.01 16.03 12.24
N GLU A 50 -5.28 15.74 11.95
CA GLU A 50 -6.33 15.69 12.99
C GLU A 50 -6.33 14.34 13.74
N ARG A 51 -5.57 13.34 13.29
CA ARG A 51 -5.52 11.98 13.82
C ARG A 51 -6.91 11.34 13.90
N LYS A 52 -7.68 11.50 12.84
CA LYS A 52 -9.10 11.15 12.82
C LYS A 52 -9.49 10.31 11.61
N GLU A 53 -10.21 9.24 11.87
CA GLU A 53 -10.91 8.49 10.83
C GLU A 53 -12.03 9.35 10.23
N LEU A 54 -12.00 9.55 8.92
CA LEU A 54 -12.99 10.32 8.16
C LEU A 54 -14.02 9.43 7.49
N ALA A 55 -13.63 8.21 7.12
CA ALA A 55 -14.50 7.24 6.48
C ALA A 55 -14.01 5.82 6.69
N ARG A 56 -14.96 4.88 6.56
CA ARG A 56 -14.74 3.45 6.58
C ARG A 56 -15.61 2.81 5.49
N VAL A 57 -15.00 2.04 4.61
CA VAL A 57 -15.66 1.39 3.48
C VAL A 57 -15.44 -0.11 3.55
N VAL A 58 -16.50 -0.89 3.55
CA VAL A 58 -16.42 -2.36 3.54
C VAL A 58 -15.89 -2.85 2.20
N VAL A 59 -14.94 -3.79 2.24
CA VAL A 59 -14.35 -4.48 1.09
C VAL A 59 -14.38 -6.00 1.32
N GLY A 60 -13.82 -6.75 0.38
CA GLY A 60 -13.74 -8.22 0.50
C GLY A 60 -12.84 -8.71 1.63
N VAL A 61 -12.88 -10.03 1.84
CA VAL A 61 -12.20 -10.70 2.95
C VAL A 61 -10.69 -10.56 2.84
N ASN A 62 -10.07 -9.98 3.91
CA ASN A 62 -8.63 -9.86 4.05
C ASN A 62 -7.96 -9.06 2.91
N GLY A 63 -8.59 -7.95 2.50
CA GLY A 63 -7.89 -6.91 1.79
C GLY A 63 -6.93 -6.23 2.76
N HIS A 64 -5.61 -6.47 2.64
CA HIS A 64 -4.64 -5.93 3.57
C HIS A 64 -3.51 -5.10 2.93
N GLU A 65 -3.57 -4.95 1.64
CA GLU A 65 -2.81 -3.95 0.89
C GLU A 65 -3.76 -3.00 0.17
N VAL A 66 -3.33 -1.78 -0.07
CA VAL A 66 -4.14 -0.76 -0.76
C VAL A 66 -3.26 0.14 -1.60
N MET A 67 -3.71 0.48 -2.80
CA MET A 67 -3.02 1.40 -3.70
C MET A 67 -3.98 2.50 -4.16
N VAL A 68 -3.62 3.75 -3.89
CA VAL A 68 -4.39 4.92 -4.33
C VAL A 68 -4.04 5.24 -5.78
N SER A 69 -5.04 5.60 -6.58
CA SER A 69 -4.83 6.05 -7.96
C SER A 69 -4.04 7.36 -8.01
N LYS A 70 -3.34 7.61 -9.13
CA LYS A 70 -2.49 8.80 -9.30
C LYS A 70 -3.24 10.13 -9.14
N ASP A 71 -4.53 10.15 -9.47
CA ASP A 71 -5.42 11.29 -9.28
C ASP A 71 -6.02 11.36 -7.86
N GLY A 72 -5.73 10.37 -7.01
CA GLY A 72 -6.21 10.30 -5.63
C GLY A 72 -7.68 9.93 -5.50
N ARG A 73 -8.39 9.61 -6.58
CA ARG A 73 -9.82 9.37 -6.53
C ARG A 73 -10.21 7.97 -6.09
N TYR A 74 -9.45 6.96 -6.52
CA TYR A 74 -9.78 5.55 -6.26
C TYR A 74 -8.72 4.88 -5.42
N ALA A 75 -9.16 3.95 -4.57
CA ALA A 75 -8.29 2.98 -3.92
C ALA A 75 -8.56 1.59 -4.49
N TYR A 76 -7.50 0.88 -4.87
CA TYR A 76 -7.52 -0.49 -5.34
C TYR A 76 -7.05 -1.41 -4.22
N VAL A 77 -7.87 -2.38 -3.87
CA VAL A 77 -7.65 -3.27 -2.74
C VAL A 77 -7.64 -4.70 -3.25
N PRO A 78 -6.46 -5.33 -3.38
CA PRO A 78 -6.38 -6.74 -3.69
C PRO A 78 -7.02 -7.56 -2.56
N ILE A 79 -7.96 -8.44 -2.90
CA ILE A 79 -8.66 -9.28 -1.93
C ILE A 79 -7.95 -10.62 -1.85
N TYR A 80 -7.21 -10.81 -0.76
CA TYR A 80 -6.32 -11.95 -0.56
C TYR A 80 -7.04 -13.23 -0.21
N GLY A 81 -8.20 -13.13 0.45
CA GLY A 81 -8.94 -14.25 0.97
C GLY A 81 -8.51 -14.64 2.39
N ASN A 82 -9.10 -15.70 2.95
CA ASN A 82 -8.80 -16.12 4.32
C ASN A 82 -7.70 -17.17 4.45
N SER A 83 -7.06 -17.54 3.33
CA SER A 83 -5.82 -18.32 3.31
C SER A 83 -4.61 -17.45 3.70
N GLY A 84 -3.43 -18.03 3.72
CA GLY A 84 -2.18 -17.31 3.99
C GLY A 84 -0.99 -18.07 3.42
N VAL A 85 0.19 -17.45 3.40
CA VAL A 85 1.43 -18.12 3.02
C VAL A 85 1.59 -19.40 3.83
N GLY A 86 1.62 -20.54 3.16
CA GLY A 86 1.71 -21.86 3.79
C GLY A 86 0.49 -22.28 4.64
N ARG A 87 -0.62 -21.54 4.59
CA ARG A 87 -1.85 -21.82 5.34
C ARG A 87 -3.02 -22.10 4.41
N PRO A 88 -3.77 -23.20 4.59
CA PRO A 88 -4.96 -23.48 3.80
C PRO A 88 -6.07 -22.49 4.10
N GLY A 89 -6.97 -22.31 3.14
CA GLY A 89 -8.14 -21.43 3.25
C GLY A 89 -8.76 -21.19 1.88
N THR A 90 -9.61 -20.17 1.78
CA THR A 90 -10.19 -19.70 0.53
C THR A 90 -9.30 -18.60 -0.03
N ASP A 91 -8.74 -18.82 -1.21
CA ASP A 91 -7.89 -17.86 -1.90
C ASP A 91 -8.73 -16.80 -2.60
N GLY A 92 -8.30 -15.54 -2.51
CA GLY A 92 -8.96 -14.42 -3.16
C GLY A 92 -8.73 -14.41 -4.67
N SER A 93 -9.67 -13.79 -5.38
CA SER A 93 -9.69 -13.70 -6.85
C SER A 93 -10.09 -12.33 -7.37
N THR A 94 -10.14 -11.32 -6.51
CA THR A 94 -10.72 -10.03 -6.89
C THR A 94 -9.86 -8.85 -6.44
N ILE A 95 -10.11 -7.70 -7.06
CA ILE A 95 -9.62 -6.40 -6.60
C ILE A 95 -10.83 -5.50 -6.41
N ASP A 96 -11.03 -5.00 -5.20
CA ASP A 96 -12.08 -4.04 -4.90
C ASP A 96 -11.61 -2.62 -5.22
N VAL A 97 -12.51 -1.81 -5.78
CA VAL A 97 -12.26 -0.41 -6.12
C VAL A 97 -13.18 0.48 -5.31
N VAL A 98 -12.58 1.28 -4.45
CA VAL A 98 -13.27 2.24 -3.58
C VAL A 98 -13.14 3.64 -4.16
N ASP A 99 -14.24 4.35 -4.37
CA ASP A 99 -14.24 5.79 -4.64
C ASP A 99 -14.03 6.53 -3.31
N LEU A 100 -12.89 7.19 -3.18
CA LEU A 100 -12.47 7.87 -1.95
C LEU A 100 -13.26 9.17 -1.69
N GLN A 101 -13.79 9.82 -2.73
CA GLN A 101 -14.66 10.99 -2.59
C GLN A 101 -16.06 10.58 -2.15
N GLU A 102 -16.64 9.60 -2.83
CA GLU A 102 -17.98 9.07 -2.54
C GLU A 102 -17.97 8.17 -1.29
N ARG A 103 -16.78 7.73 -0.85
CA ARG A 103 -16.56 6.86 0.31
C ARG A 103 -17.35 5.56 0.21
N LYS A 104 -17.30 4.93 -0.96
CA LYS A 104 -18.04 3.70 -1.23
C LYS A 104 -17.28 2.75 -2.15
N LEU A 105 -17.55 1.46 -2.02
CA LEU A 105 -17.16 0.46 -3.00
C LEU A 105 -17.94 0.70 -4.30
N VAL A 106 -17.24 0.92 -5.41
CA VAL A 106 -17.87 1.20 -6.70
C VAL A 106 -17.84 0.02 -7.67
N THR A 107 -16.89 -0.87 -7.50
CA THR A 107 -16.80 -2.09 -8.31
C THR A 107 -15.85 -3.10 -7.68
N THR A 108 -16.04 -4.36 -8.03
CA THR A 108 -15.15 -5.47 -7.77
C THR A 108 -14.68 -6.02 -9.11
N ILE A 109 -13.39 -6.06 -9.34
CA ILE A 109 -12.76 -6.60 -10.54
C ILE A 109 -12.46 -8.07 -10.29
N ASP A 110 -13.08 -8.96 -11.07
CA ASP A 110 -12.82 -10.40 -11.01
C ASP A 110 -11.61 -10.75 -11.87
N LEU A 111 -10.64 -11.45 -11.28
CA LEU A 111 -9.41 -11.92 -11.94
C LEU A 111 -9.62 -13.28 -12.64
N GLY A 112 -10.83 -13.84 -12.57
CA GLY A 112 -11.25 -15.05 -13.26
C GLY A 112 -10.81 -16.37 -12.62
N LYS A 113 -9.87 -16.33 -11.70
CA LYS A 113 -9.37 -17.51 -10.95
C LYS A 113 -8.82 -17.10 -9.58
N PRO A 114 -8.76 -18.01 -8.59
CA PRO A 114 -8.13 -17.75 -7.30
C PRO A 114 -6.62 -17.57 -7.48
N LEU A 115 -6.15 -16.34 -7.36
CA LEU A 115 -4.74 -15.97 -7.58
C LEU A 115 -4.05 -15.52 -6.31
N ARG A 116 -4.80 -15.24 -5.25
CA ARG A 116 -4.31 -14.61 -4.04
C ARG A 116 -3.57 -13.31 -4.39
N PRO A 117 -4.29 -12.30 -4.97
CA PRO A 117 -3.69 -11.03 -5.32
C PRO A 117 -3.25 -10.31 -4.04
N HIS A 118 -2.04 -9.71 -4.03
CA HIS A 118 -1.51 -9.12 -2.82
C HIS A 118 -1.15 -7.64 -2.98
N ARG A 119 -0.03 -7.32 -3.60
CA ARG A 119 0.43 -5.94 -3.78
C ARG A 119 0.06 -5.43 -5.17
N ALA A 120 -0.41 -4.20 -5.22
CA ALA A 120 -0.67 -3.48 -6.47
C ALA A 120 0.24 -2.25 -6.56
N GLU A 121 0.80 -1.97 -7.74
CA GLU A 121 1.66 -0.80 -8.00
C GLU A 121 1.33 -0.19 -9.37
N TRP A 122 1.36 1.14 -9.47
CA TRP A 122 1.14 1.84 -10.74
C TRP A 122 2.37 1.79 -11.63
N GLY A 123 2.21 1.23 -12.82
CA GLY A 123 3.21 1.30 -13.87
C GLY A 123 3.35 2.69 -14.50
N PRO A 124 4.43 2.91 -15.29
CA PRO A 124 4.63 4.14 -16.03
C PRO A 124 3.61 4.31 -17.17
N ASP A 125 3.04 3.21 -17.65
CA ASP A 125 2.02 3.12 -18.70
C ASP A 125 0.59 3.37 -18.20
N GLY A 126 0.41 3.64 -16.90
CA GLY A 126 -0.90 3.87 -16.30
C GLY A 126 -1.68 2.58 -16.01
N LEU A 127 -1.06 1.43 -16.21
CA LEU A 127 -1.62 0.14 -15.82
C LEU A 127 -1.28 -0.20 -14.37
N LEU A 128 -2.08 -1.08 -13.76
CA LEU A 128 -1.85 -1.55 -12.41
C LEU A 128 -1.19 -2.93 -12.45
N TYR A 129 -0.03 -3.04 -11.84
CA TYR A 129 0.72 -4.29 -11.72
C TYR A 129 0.41 -4.93 -10.38
N VAL A 130 -0.07 -6.17 -10.39
CA VAL A 130 -0.58 -6.85 -9.19
C VAL A 130 0.11 -8.19 -9.04
N THR A 131 0.68 -8.46 -7.87
CA THR A 131 1.24 -9.78 -7.60
C THR A 131 0.13 -10.83 -7.49
N ALA A 132 0.30 -11.93 -8.20
CA ALA A 132 -0.58 -13.09 -8.20
C ALA A 132 0.19 -14.27 -7.61
N GLU A 133 0.13 -14.46 -6.28
CA GLU A 133 0.99 -15.42 -5.57
C GLU A 133 0.86 -16.84 -6.11
N LEU A 134 -0.38 -17.31 -6.31
CA LEU A 134 -0.65 -18.65 -6.83
C LEU A 134 -0.41 -18.77 -8.33
N GLY A 135 -0.38 -17.63 -9.04
CA GLY A 135 0.01 -17.56 -10.45
C GLY A 135 1.53 -17.61 -10.67
N ASN A 136 2.33 -17.36 -9.62
CA ASN A 136 3.77 -17.13 -9.72
C ASN A 136 4.10 -16.05 -10.76
N ALA A 137 3.33 -14.98 -10.73
CA ALA A 137 3.33 -13.93 -11.76
C ALA A 137 2.99 -12.55 -11.16
N VAL A 138 3.20 -11.53 -11.98
CA VAL A 138 2.62 -10.19 -11.82
C VAL A 138 1.61 -10.01 -12.94
N ASP A 139 0.35 -9.86 -12.58
CA ASP A 139 -0.74 -9.54 -13.50
C ASP A 139 -0.74 -8.06 -13.83
N VAL A 140 -0.96 -7.72 -15.09
CA VAL A 140 -1.08 -6.34 -15.56
C VAL A 140 -2.53 -6.04 -15.84
N LEU A 141 -3.13 -5.21 -15.00
CA LEU A 141 -4.53 -4.82 -15.05
C LEU A 141 -4.68 -3.46 -15.72
N ASP A 142 -5.54 -3.37 -16.72
CA ASP A 142 -6.04 -2.10 -17.24
C ASP A 142 -7.23 -1.64 -16.39
N PRO A 143 -7.09 -0.55 -15.62
CA PRO A 143 -8.16 -0.05 -14.75
C PRO A 143 -9.36 0.50 -15.52
N GLY A 144 -9.17 0.96 -16.77
CA GLY A 144 -10.23 1.48 -17.62
C GLY A 144 -11.15 0.38 -18.14
N THR A 145 -10.58 -0.70 -18.65
CA THR A 145 -11.33 -1.88 -19.12
C THR A 145 -11.63 -2.89 -18.03
N ARG A 146 -10.94 -2.79 -16.86
CA ARG A 146 -11.05 -3.71 -15.73
C ARG A 146 -10.66 -5.15 -16.08
N LYS A 147 -9.67 -5.31 -16.95
CA LYS A 147 -9.22 -6.62 -17.44
C LYS A 147 -7.73 -6.79 -17.25
N ILE A 148 -7.32 -8.03 -17.00
CA ILE A 148 -5.91 -8.42 -17.13
C ILE A 148 -5.55 -8.38 -18.61
N VAL A 149 -4.57 -7.56 -18.95
CA VAL A 149 -4.08 -7.37 -20.33
C VAL A 149 -2.75 -8.07 -20.58
N ALA A 150 -2.05 -8.48 -19.52
CA ALA A 150 -0.85 -9.31 -19.61
C ALA A 150 -0.59 -9.98 -18.25
N GLU A 151 0.24 -11.01 -18.30
CA GLU A 151 0.80 -11.71 -17.14
C GLU A 151 2.32 -11.76 -17.33
N ILE A 152 3.09 -11.39 -16.31
CA ILE A 152 4.55 -11.43 -16.33
C ILE A 152 4.99 -12.54 -15.37
N PRO A 153 5.45 -13.70 -15.86
CA PRO A 153 5.91 -14.76 -15.00
C PRO A 153 7.11 -14.33 -14.15
N THR A 154 7.08 -14.58 -12.87
CA THR A 154 8.20 -14.35 -11.94
C THR A 154 9.12 -15.56 -11.85
N GLY A 155 8.62 -16.73 -12.27
CA GLY A 155 9.34 -18.01 -12.19
C GLY A 155 9.53 -18.51 -10.75
N GLN A 156 8.90 -17.88 -9.77
CA GLN A 156 9.11 -18.15 -8.35
C GLN A 156 7.79 -18.31 -7.61
N LYS A 157 7.82 -19.15 -6.55
CA LYS A 157 6.65 -19.39 -5.71
C LYS A 157 6.36 -18.20 -4.81
N GLU A 158 5.06 -17.88 -4.70
CA GLU A 158 4.51 -16.87 -3.78
C GLU A 158 5.20 -15.51 -3.94
N SER A 159 5.12 -14.95 -5.15
CA SER A 159 5.49 -13.56 -5.43
C SER A 159 4.52 -12.64 -4.70
N HIS A 160 4.97 -12.08 -3.58
CA HIS A 160 4.12 -11.46 -2.56
C HIS A 160 4.10 -9.94 -2.68
N MET A 161 5.22 -9.29 -2.45
CA MET A 161 5.35 -7.85 -2.57
C MET A 161 5.98 -7.45 -3.89
N LEU A 162 5.67 -6.24 -4.34
CA LEU A 162 6.12 -5.67 -5.60
C LEU A 162 6.54 -4.22 -5.37
N VAL A 163 7.66 -3.83 -5.98
CA VAL A 163 8.03 -2.41 -6.14
C VAL A 163 8.45 -2.16 -7.58
N ILE A 164 8.14 -0.96 -8.09
CA ILE A 164 8.54 -0.51 -9.42
C ILE A 164 9.65 0.53 -9.27
N SER A 165 10.73 0.40 -10.03
CA SER A 165 11.82 1.38 -10.02
C SER A 165 11.29 2.78 -10.37
N PRO A 166 11.85 3.88 -9.82
CA PRO A 166 11.36 5.24 -10.07
C PRO A 166 11.30 5.62 -11.54
N GLY A 167 12.22 5.06 -12.36
CA GLY A 167 12.21 5.24 -13.83
C GLY A 167 11.17 4.37 -14.55
N GLY A 168 10.41 3.52 -13.84
CA GLY A 168 9.37 2.66 -14.40
C GLY A 168 9.85 1.56 -15.33
N ARG A 169 11.17 1.33 -15.43
CA ARG A 169 11.73 0.34 -16.36
C ARG A 169 11.66 -1.08 -15.81
N HIS A 170 11.93 -1.24 -14.54
CA HIS A 170 11.99 -2.53 -13.87
C HIS A 170 11.02 -2.60 -12.72
N ALA A 171 10.55 -3.81 -12.44
CA ALA A 171 9.87 -4.14 -11.20
C ALA A 171 10.63 -5.26 -10.48
N TYR A 172 10.45 -5.33 -9.18
CA TYR A 172 11.08 -6.30 -8.30
C TYR A 172 10.03 -6.93 -7.42
N THR A 173 9.98 -8.27 -7.37
CA THR A 173 9.08 -8.98 -6.47
C THR A 173 9.85 -9.68 -5.36
N ALA A 174 9.36 -9.59 -4.13
CA ALA A 174 9.80 -10.48 -3.05
C ALA A 174 8.98 -11.77 -3.11
N ASN A 175 9.66 -12.90 -3.25
CA ASN A 175 9.05 -14.23 -3.44
C ASN A 175 9.19 -15.02 -2.14
N VAL A 176 8.13 -15.03 -1.33
CA VAL A 176 8.16 -15.60 0.04
C VAL A 176 8.51 -17.08 0.03
N GLY A 177 7.81 -17.85 -0.78
CA GLY A 177 8.00 -19.31 -0.86
C GLY A 177 9.32 -19.76 -1.48
N ALA A 178 10.02 -18.84 -2.17
CA ALA A 178 11.29 -19.13 -2.84
C ALA A 178 12.50 -18.43 -2.18
N GLY A 179 12.28 -17.48 -1.26
CA GLY A 179 13.35 -16.74 -0.59
C GLY A 179 14.21 -15.91 -1.55
N SER A 180 13.61 -15.33 -2.57
CA SER A 180 14.30 -14.68 -3.68
C SER A 180 13.63 -13.38 -4.11
N VAL A 181 14.31 -12.60 -4.95
CA VAL A 181 13.78 -11.44 -5.65
C VAL A 181 13.78 -11.73 -7.15
N SER A 182 12.63 -11.56 -7.82
CA SER A 182 12.58 -11.59 -9.29
C SER A 182 12.69 -10.16 -9.82
N VAL A 183 13.47 -9.98 -10.89
CA VAL A 183 13.67 -8.73 -11.61
C VAL A 183 12.93 -8.80 -12.94
N LEU A 184 12.00 -7.89 -13.17
CA LEU A 184 11.13 -7.86 -14.34
C LEU A 184 11.41 -6.66 -15.22
N ASP A 185 11.44 -6.84 -16.55
CA ASP A 185 11.42 -5.76 -17.55
C ASP A 185 9.96 -5.45 -17.88
N LEU A 186 9.47 -4.28 -17.46
CA LEU A 186 8.07 -3.91 -17.63
C LEU A 186 7.71 -3.60 -19.07
N ALA A 187 8.64 -3.05 -19.86
CA ALA A 187 8.40 -2.73 -21.26
C ALA A 187 8.28 -4.01 -22.11
N LYS A 188 9.13 -5.00 -21.82
CA LYS A 188 9.11 -6.30 -22.52
C LYS A 188 8.13 -7.29 -21.90
N ARG A 189 7.67 -7.02 -20.67
CA ARG A 189 6.84 -7.92 -19.88
C ARG A 189 7.47 -9.29 -19.69
N THR A 190 8.76 -9.31 -19.30
CA THR A 190 9.53 -10.53 -19.14
C THR A 190 10.34 -10.54 -17.85
N LEU A 191 10.61 -11.74 -17.35
CA LEU A 191 11.59 -11.98 -16.29
C LEU A 191 13.01 -11.75 -16.84
N ILE A 192 13.79 -10.91 -16.18
CA ILE A 192 15.21 -10.70 -16.48
C ILE A 192 16.06 -11.76 -15.75
N THR A 193 15.87 -11.85 -14.44
CA THR A 193 16.63 -12.77 -13.58
C THR A 193 15.95 -12.95 -12.23
N THR A 194 16.41 -13.93 -11.48
CA THR A 194 16.04 -14.17 -10.09
C THR A 194 17.28 -14.13 -9.21
N ILE A 195 17.18 -13.45 -8.07
CA ILE A 195 18.27 -13.24 -7.11
C ILE A 195 17.93 -14.03 -5.83
N PRO A 196 18.61 -15.14 -5.53
CA PRO A 196 18.48 -15.80 -4.24
C PRO A 196 18.93 -14.87 -3.12
N VAL A 197 18.16 -14.75 -2.04
CA VAL A 197 18.44 -13.83 -0.94
C VAL A 197 18.59 -14.59 0.38
N ALA A 198 17.53 -15.24 0.84
CA ALA A 198 17.47 -15.90 2.15
C ALA A 198 16.49 -17.09 2.10
N LYS A 199 16.23 -17.72 3.23
CA LYS A 199 15.19 -18.74 3.30
C LYS A 199 13.80 -18.16 3.09
N THR A 200 13.55 -16.98 3.66
CA THR A 200 12.26 -16.26 3.59
C THR A 200 12.51 -14.78 3.37
N VAL A 201 11.95 -14.22 2.31
CA VAL A 201 11.88 -12.78 2.05
C VAL A 201 10.43 -12.41 1.75
N GLN A 202 9.95 -11.28 2.27
CA GLN A 202 8.54 -10.94 2.13
C GLN A 202 8.32 -9.50 1.66
N ARG A 203 8.90 -8.54 2.31
CA ARG A 203 8.77 -7.12 1.99
C ARG A 203 9.99 -6.61 1.22
N ILE A 204 9.78 -5.59 0.40
CA ILE A 204 10.77 -5.06 -0.52
C ILE A 204 10.54 -3.56 -0.72
N SER A 205 11.60 -2.80 -0.84
CA SER A 205 11.56 -1.37 -1.18
C SER A 205 12.67 -1.00 -2.17
N VAL A 206 12.55 0.14 -2.83
CA VAL A 206 13.52 0.61 -3.83
C VAL A 206 14.00 2.01 -3.47
N SER A 207 15.31 2.28 -3.63
CA SER A 207 15.88 3.60 -3.40
C SER A 207 15.29 4.65 -4.35
N PRO A 208 15.13 5.92 -3.93
CA PRO A 208 14.58 6.99 -4.77
C PRO A 208 15.35 7.24 -6.06
N ASP A 209 16.66 6.96 -6.08
CA ASP A 209 17.50 7.04 -7.28
C ASP A 209 17.45 5.78 -8.16
N GLY A 210 16.73 4.75 -7.70
CA GLY A 210 16.53 3.48 -8.39
C GLY A 210 17.77 2.57 -8.45
N LYS A 211 18.86 2.90 -7.72
CA LYS A 211 20.11 2.12 -7.78
C LYS A 211 20.13 0.91 -6.86
N HIS A 212 19.31 0.91 -5.81
CA HIS A 212 19.28 -0.16 -4.83
C HIS A 212 17.86 -0.64 -4.57
N VAL A 213 17.74 -1.93 -4.35
CA VAL A 213 16.54 -2.57 -3.80
C VAL A 213 16.91 -3.16 -2.44
N TYR A 214 16.02 -2.95 -1.46
CA TYR A 214 16.18 -3.45 -0.10
C TYR A 214 15.14 -4.54 0.14
N THR A 215 15.57 -5.68 0.69
CA THR A 215 14.67 -6.74 1.15
C THR A 215 15.26 -7.42 2.38
N HIS A 216 14.42 -8.08 3.16
CA HIS A 216 14.78 -8.51 4.51
C HIS A 216 14.94 -10.01 4.58
N ASP A 217 16.02 -10.46 5.23
CA ASP A 217 16.14 -11.84 5.71
C ASP A 217 15.23 -11.98 6.94
N GLN A 218 14.13 -12.72 6.81
CA GLN A 218 13.16 -12.88 7.91
C GLN A 218 13.69 -13.75 9.05
N ASP A 219 14.75 -14.50 8.82
CA ASP A 219 15.34 -15.44 9.79
C ASP A 219 16.64 -14.91 10.41
N ALA A 220 17.26 -13.85 9.81
CA ALA A 220 18.50 -13.25 10.32
C ALA A 220 18.41 -11.72 10.39
N PRO A 221 19.12 -11.08 11.34
CA PRO A 221 19.02 -9.64 11.59
C PRO A 221 19.81 -8.83 10.55
N ARG A 222 19.41 -8.90 9.29
CA ARG A 222 20.08 -8.21 8.19
C ARG A 222 19.14 -7.88 7.03
N ILE A 223 19.49 -6.82 6.30
CA ILE A 223 18.79 -6.33 5.11
C ILE A 223 19.71 -6.50 3.91
N ALA A 224 19.25 -7.18 2.87
CA ALA A 224 19.97 -7.27 1.60
C ALA A 224 19.89 -5.95 0.84
N VAL A 225 21.02 -5.48 0.34
CA VAL A 225 21.15 -4.35 -0.59
C VAL A 225 21.46 -4.91 -1.97
N ILE A 226 20.49 -4.89 -2.86
CA ILE A 226 20.63 -5.37 -4.23
C ILE A 226 20.99 -4.18 -5.11
N ASP A 227 22.08 -4.28 -5.85
CA ASP A 227 22.46 -3.33 -6.88
C ASP A 227 21.68 -3.59 -8.16
N THR A 228 20.94 -2.58 -8.63
CA THR A 228 20.02 -2.71 -9.77
C THR A 228 20.72 -2.74 -11.13
N ALA A 229 21.97 -2.26 -11.21
CA ALA A 229 22.74 -2.31 -12.46
C ALA A 229 23.33 -3.71 -12.72
N THR A 230 23.68 -4.42 -11.65
CA THR A 230 24.24 -5.76 -11.73
C THR A 230 23.25 -6.88 -11.42
N ASN A 231 22.10 -6.54 -10.81
CA ASN A 231 21.11 -7.50 -10.30
C ASN A 231 21.72 -8.52 -9.34
N LYS A 232 22.56 -8.06 -8.42
CA LYS A 232 23.21 -8.89 -7.40
C LYS A 232 23.11 -8.24 -6.03
N ILE A 233 23.16 -9.05 -4.99
CA ILE A 233 23.37 -8.55 -3.64
C ILE A 233 24.75 -7.91 -3.60
N ALA A 234 24.79 -6.60 -3.41
CA ALA A 234 26.03 -5.83 -3.29
C ALA A 234 26.52 -5.78 -1.86
N ASP A 235 25.59 -5.83 -0.89
CA ASP A 235 25.94 -5.70 0.52
C ASP A 235 24.80 -6.17 1.43
N TRP A 236 25.08 -6.20 2.74
CA TRP A 236 24.13 -6.43 3.81
C TRP A 236 24.22 -5.32 4.85
N ILE A 237 23.08 -4.89 5.35
CA ILE A 237 23.00 -3.97 6.49
C ILE A 237 22.61 -4.78 7.72
N GLU A 238 23.49 -4.81 8.71
CA GLU A 238 23.20 -5.48 9.98
C GLU A 238 22.25 -4.64 10.83
N VAL A 239 21.27 -5.29 11.44
CA VAL A 239 20.25 -4.69 12.28
C VAL A 239 20.12 -5.45 13.60
N PRO A 240 19.56 -4.88 14.68
CA PRO A 240 19.54 -5.55 15.98
C PRO A 240 18.70 -6.83 16.03
N THR A 241 17.63 -6.89 15.23
CA THR A 241 16.69 -8.03 15.16
C THR A 241 16.26 -8.23 13.70
N PRO A 242 15.77 -9.42 13.31
CA PRO A 242 15.17 -9.60 11.99
C PRO A 242 14.05 -8.60 11.77
N VAL A 243 14.16 -7.79 10.71
CA VAL A 243 13.20 -6.76 10.36
C VAL A 243 12.20 -7.26 9.32
N TYR A 244 11.04 -6.61 9.28
CA TYR A 244 9.91 -7.05 8.46
C TYR A 244 9.65 -6.15 7.27
N ALA A 245 9.61 -4.83 7.47
CA ALA A 245 9.33 -3.85 6.43
C ALA A 245 10.34 -2.70 6.50
N SER A 246 10.57 -2.06 5.37
CA SER A 246 11.37 -0.83 5.30
C SER A 246 10.94 0.05 4.15
N GLU A 247 11.17 1.36 4.33
CA GLU A 247 11.01 2.34 3.27
C GLU A 247 12.16 3.38 3.35
N PRO A 248 12.85 3.69 2.23
CA PRO A 248 13.85 4.73 2.19
C PRO A 248 13.20 6.11 2.14
N THR A 249 13.81 7.10 2.80
CA THR A 249 13.37 8.50 2.70
C THR A 249 13.55 9.03 1.27
N PRO A 250 12.71 10.00 0.82
CA PRO A 250 12.78 10.54 -0.54
C PRO A 250 14.12 11.16 -0.92
N ASP A 251 14.90 11.62 0.04
CA ASP A 251 16.28 12.11 -0.16
C ASP A 251 17.32 10.98 -0.31
N GLY A 252 16.91 9.73 -0.09
CA GLY A 252 17.76 8.55 -0.18
C GLY A 252 18.79 8.43 0.94
N ARG A 253 18.69 9.24 2.01
CA ARG A 253 19.66 9.25 3.10
C ARG A 253 19.38 8.20 4.16
N TRP A 254 18.11 7.98 4.47
CA TRP A 254 17.69 7.12 5.56
C TRP A 254 16.86 5.95 5.06
N LEU A 255 16.93 4.83 5.79
CA LEU A 255 16.00 3.72 5.67
C LEU A 255 15.28 3.57 7.01
N VAL A 256 13.98 3.79 7.01
CA VAL A 256 13.13 3.49 8.15
C VAL A 256 12.69 2.04 8.05
N THR A 257 12.90 1.26 9.09
CA THR A 257 12.52 -0.15 9.11
C THR A 257 11.89 -0.53 10.44
N LEU A 258 11.13 -1.60 10.46
CA LEU A 258 10.48 -2.11 11.67
C LEU A 258 10.59 -3.63 11.77
N ASP A 259 10.56 -4.14 12.99
CA ASP A 259 10.50 -5.56 13.29
C ASP A 259 9.10 -5.98 13.79
N ARG A 260 8.89 -7.29 13.95
CA ARG A 260 7.64 -7.81 14.52
C ARG A 260 7.62 -7.83 16.05
N ASN A 261 8.70 -7.38 16.71
CA ASN A 261 8.85 -7.31 18.15
C ASN A 261 8.63 -5.88 18.68
N SER A 262 7.93 -5.05 17.90
CA SER A 262 7.53 -3.69 18.27
C SER A 262 8.71 -2.72 18.38
N HIS A 263 9.67 -2.82 17.45
CA HIS A 263 10.73 -1.84 17.31
C HIS A 263 10.75 -1.27 15.89
N ALA A 264 11.12 0.00 15.80
CA ALA A 264 11.51 0.65 14.56
C ALA A 264 12.96 1.12 14.66
N TYR A 265 13.63 1.11 13.53
CA TYR A 265 15.02 1.54 13.42
C TYR A 265 15.14 2.55 12.28
N VAL A 266 15.99 3.56 12.48
CA VAL A 266 16.41 4.47 11.42
C VAL A 266 17.86 4.18 11.10
N ILE A 267 18.12 3.86 9.86
CA ILE A 267 19.44 3.46 9.35
C ILE A 267 19.95 4.57 8.44
N ASP A 268 21.18 5.02 8.69
CA ASP A 268 21.92 5.88 7.77
C ASP A 268 22.46 5.01 6.62
N LEU A 269 21.96 5.24 5.41
CA LEU A 269 22.31 4.43 4.24
C LEU A 269 23.76 4.63 3.76
N GLN A 270 24.39 5.74 4.12
CA GLN A 270 25.80 5.98 3.78
C GLN A 270 26.73 5.16 4.68
N SER A 271 26.53 5.22 6.00
CA SER A 271 27.34 4.47 6.97
C SER A 271 26.84 3.05 7.20
N LYS A 272 25.62 2.72 6.78
CA LYS A 272 24.90 1.46 7.00
C LYS A 272 24.72 1.11 8.48
N LYS A 273 24.60 2.14 9.33
CA LYS A 273 24.45 1.98 10.78
C LYS A 273 23.06 2.38 11.25
N VAL A 274 22.54 1.63 12.20
CA VAL A 274 21.35 2.02 12.95
C VAL A 274 21.72 3.21 13.83
N LEU A 275 21.02 4.33 13.66
CA LEU A 275 21.24 5.55 14.45
C LEU A 275 20.16 5.74 15.52
N HIS A 276 18.92 5.34 15.22
CA HIS A 276 17.82 5.49 16.16
C HIS A 276 17.08 4.16 16.31
N THR A 277 16.63 3.89 17.50
CA THR A 277 15.80 2.74 17.86
C THR A 277 14.60 3.21 18.67
N TYR A 278 13.40 2.79 18.30
CA TYR A 278 12.16 3.17 18.94
C TYR A 278 11.38 1.95 19.39
N LYS A 279 10.70 2.05 20.52
CA LYS A 279 9.63 1.14 20.87
C LYS A 279 8.35 1.66 20.24
N ILE A 280 7.71 0.83 19.43
CA ILE A 280 6.48 1.14 18.68
C ILE A 280 5.36 0.19 19.08
N SER A 281 4.18 0.37 18.50
CA SER A 281 2.99 -0.45 18.72
C SER A 281 3.18 -1.90 18.26
N ASP A 282 2.51 -2.83 18.95
CA ASP A 282 2.61 -4.25 18.66
C ASP A 282 2.00 -4.63 17.30
N GLY A 283 2.62 -5.62 16.64
CA GLY A 283 2.18 -6.14 15.36
C GLY A 283 2.53 -5.22 14.18
N ALA A 284 3.64 -4.50 14.29
CA ALA A 284 4.12 -3.64 13.22
C ALA A 284 4.27 -4.40 11.89
N SER A 285 3.73 -3.84 10.80
CA SER A 285 3.64 -4.52 9.49
C SER A 285 4.05 -3.67 8.30
N GLU A 286 3.86 -2.36 8.30
CA GLU A 286 4.24 -1.50 7.17
C GLU A 286 4.81 -0.17 7.62
N VAL A 287 5.70 0.37 6.79
CA VAL A 287 6.22 1.74 6.85
C VAL A 287 5.70 2.49 5.64
N LEU A 288 5.12 3.67 5.85
CA LEU A 288 4.80 4.63 4.80
C LEU A 288 5.44 5.96 5.13
N ILE A 289 6.33 6.44 4.28
CA ILE A 289 6.90 7.79 4.42
C ILE A 289 6.06 8.78 3.63
N ARG A 290 5.61 9.84 4.31
CA ARG A 290 4.88 10.94 3.66
C ARG A 290 5.71 11.49 2.49
N PRO A 291 5.11 11.82 1.33
CA PRO A 291 5.87 12.28 0.15
C PRO A 291 6.81 13.45 0.39
N GLY A 292 6.56 14.27 1.42
CA GLY A 292 7.46 15.35 1.86
C GLY A 292 8.73 14.86 2.56
N GLY A 293 8.79 13.60 2.96
CA GLY A 293 9.94 13.01 3.62
C GLY A 293 10.14 13.43 5.08
N ASP A 294 9.12 14.02 5.69
CA ASP A 294 9.16 14.60 7.03
C ASP A 294 8.52 13.71 8.10
N ILE A 295 7.59 12.83 7.73
CA ILE A 295 6.90 11.92 8.63
C ILE A 295 6.95 10.49 8.09
N ALA A 296 7.22 9.52 8.97
CA ALA A 296 6.99 8.11 8.73
C ALA A 296 5.79 7.62 9.57
N TYR A 297 4.87 6.92 8.91
CA TYR A 297 3.74 6.23 9.51
C TYR A 297 4.09 4.75 9.62
N LEU A 298 3.90 4.17 10.81
CA LEU A 298 4.25 2.79 11.11
C LEU A 298 2.98 2.07 11.59
N SER A 299 2.48 1.11 10.79
CA SER A 299 1.23 0.43 11.14
C SER A 299 1.43 -0.60 12.25
N GLY A 300 0.54 -0.58 13.25
CA GLY A 300 0.49 -1.54 14.35
C GLY A 300 -0.78 -2.41 14.27
N THR A 301 -0.73 -3.44 13.44
CA THR A 301 -1.86 -4.34 13.14
C THR A 301 -2.48 -4.97 14.38
N GLY A 302 -1.65 -5.32 15.36
CA GLY A 302 -2.10 -6.00 16.59
C GLY A 302 -3.04 -5.16 17.44
N VAL A 303 -2.73 -3.88 17.59
CA VAL A 303 -3.38 -2.94 18.52
C VAL A 303 -4.21 -1.85 17.86
N GLY A 304 -4.17 -1.74 16.53
CA GLY A 304 -4.96 -0.73 15.80
C GLY A 304 -4.42 0.67 15.97
N LYS A 305 -3.10 0.83 15.83
CA LYS A 305 -2.44 2.13 15.94
C LYS A 305 -1.55 2.36 14.73
N ILE A 306 -1.42 3.63 14.37
CA ILE A 306 -0.36 4.10 13.49
C ILE A 306 0.58 4.94 14.35
N ASP A 307 1.79 4.46 14.57
CA ASP A 307 2.82 5.28 15.20
C ASP A 307 3.33 6.31 14.19
N VAL A 308 3.63 7.51 14.68
CA VAL A 308 4.01 8.65 13.86
C VAL A 308 5.40 9.10 14.26
N LEU A 309 6.36 8.89 13.39
CA LEU A 309 7.76 9.31 13.61
C LEU A 309 8.05 10.57 12.79
N ASP A 310 8.42 11.63 13.47
CA ASP A 310 8.91 12.85 12.84
C ASP A 310 10.37 12.65 12.41
N LEU A 311 10.63 12.76 11.12
CA LEU A 311 11.94 12.50 10.52
C LEU A 311 12.89 13.74 10.56
N HIS A 312 12.42 14.89 11.07
CA HIS A 312 13.27 16.05 11.32
C HIS A 312 13.76 16.10 12.76
N THR A 313 12.85 15.84 13.70
CA THR A 313 13.16 15.89 15.13
C THR A 313 13.62 14.54 15.68
N TRP A 314 13.31 13.44 14.95
CA TRP A 314 13.54 12.05 15.38
C TRP A 314 12.76 11.69 16.64
N GLU A 315 11.57 12.25 16.79
CA GLU A 315 10.68 11.99 17.92
C GLU A 315 9.43 11.25 17.48
N LEU A 316 9.00 10.27 18.28
CA LEU A 316 7.68 9.69 18.14
C LEU A 316 6.64 10.69 18.64
N GLN A 317 5.71 11.01 17.77
CA GLN A 317 4.55 11.82 18.10
C GLN A 317 3.43 10.97 18.71
N LYS A 318 2.33 11.61 19.13
CA LYS A 318 1.12 10.90 19.55
C LYS A 318 0.64 10.01 18.40
N PRO A 319 0.37 8.71 18.64
CA PRO A 319 -0.11 7.82 17.59
C PRO A 319 -1.53 8.19 17.12
N ILE A 320 -1.90 7.69 15.94
CA ILE A 320 -3.27 7.71 15.45
C ILE A 320 -3.94 6.44 15.96
N GLU A 321 -4.99 6.59 16.77
CA GLU A 321 -5.76 5.50 17.35
C GLU A 321 -6.86 5.06 16.37
N LEU A 322 -6.85 3.80 16.00
CA LEU A 322 -7.80 3.18 15.08
C LEU A 322 -8.30 1.85 15.66
N THR A 323 -8.94 1.02 14.83
CA THR A 323 -9.30 -0.35 15.20
C THR A 323 -8.20 -1.34 14.83
N SER A 324 -8.09 -2.45 15.57
CA SER A 324 -7.09 -3.48 15.28
C SER A 324 -7.26 -4.07 13.87
N GLY A 325 -6.15 -4.45 13.24
CA GLY A 325 -6.14 -4.99 11.89
C GLY A 325 -5.66 -4.01 10.80
N VAL A 326 -5.27 -2.77 11.19
CA VAL A 326 -4.64 -1.82 10.25
C VAL A 326 -3.34 -2.40 9.72
N ASP A 327 -3.16 -2.37 8.39
CA ASP A 327 -2.02 -3.02 7.72
C ASP A 327 -1.46 -2.13 6.61
N GLY A 328 -1.69 -2.48 5.35
CA GLY A 328 -1.22 -1.73 4.20
C GLY A 328 -1.72 -0.29 4.16
N MET A 329 -0.83 0.64 3.80
CA MET A 329 -1.11 2.06 3.75
C MET A 329 -0.77 2.64 2.39
N SER A 330 -1.53 3.66 1.97
CA SER A 330 -1.25 4.45 0.79
C SER A 330 -1.54 5.92 1.05
N TRP A 331 -0.81 6.80 0.38
CA TRP A 331 -1.01 8.24 0.50
C TRP A 331 -1.96 8.76 -0.56
N MET A 332 -3.00 9.46 -0.14
CA MET A 332 -3.89 10.22 -1.01
C MET A 332 -3.44 11.69 -1.00
N PRO A 333 -2.96 12.24 -2.13
CA PRO A 333 -2.48 13.63 -2.16
C PRO A 333 -3.61 14.64 -1.94
N ALA A 334 -3.25 15.81 -1.43
CA ALA A 334 -4.19 16.93 -1.28
C ALA A 334 -4.74 17.38 -2.64
N GLY A 335 -6.02 17.76 -2.68
CA GLY A 335 -6.64 18.26 -3.90
C GLY A 335 -7.00 17.19 -4.92
N ALA A 336 -6.97 15.92 -4.57
CA ALA A 336 -7.57 14.83 -5.34
C ALA A 336 -9.02 15.18 -5.70
N LYS A 337 -9.36 15.21 -6.98
CA LYS A 337 -10.66 15.63 -7.51
C LYS A 337 -11.54 14.46 -7.86
#